data_e5a7800d650a1b35d884519e0f5e9b9c
#
_entry.id   e5a7800d650a1b35d884519e0f5e9b9c
#
_cell.length_a   1.000
_cell.length_b   1.000
_cell.length_c   1.000
_cell.angle_alpha   90.00
_cell.angle_beta   90.00
_cell.angle_gamma   90.00
#
_symmetry.space_group_name_H-M   'P 1'
#
loop_
_entity.id
_entity.type
_entity.pdbx_description
1 polymer ?
#
loop_
_entity_poly.entity_id
_entity_poly.type
_entity_poly.pdbx_seq_one_letter_code
_entity_poly.pdbx_strand_id
1 'polypeptide(L)'
;MKFNIQETFNKELPADPIMENSRRQVEKACFSYATPKQTANPSMVHVSPEMANELGFSKEDTQSEEFLKIFTGNKVIEGTTPYAMCYGGHQFGNWAGQLGDGRAINLTEIEHNGKHWALQLKGAGETPYSRTADGLAVLRSSIREYLCSEAMYHLGVPTTRALSLALTGDQVLRDVLYNGNAAYEKGAVVSRIAPSFLRFGNYQIFAAREDTATMRTLVDYTIKHFSPELGEPSKDTYAQFFQAVADTTLEMLVHWQRVGFVHGVMNTDNLSILGLTIDYGPYGWLEGYDHGWTPNTTDRQHSRYRYGNQPNIGLWNLYQLANAIFPLIEEAEPLENVLEGFKTKFEEKYLDMMKSKIGLYEKDYLDQQLLNDLEENLQLTETDMTLFFRNLADIKKDAGNVDSFLKIVGEAFYAPDEVKGEVLDKWALWFTTYQNRLKKETLSDAERKAKMNAVNPKYVLRNYMAQLAIDEADKGDYALIDELFVLLKKPYDEQPENEKWFAKRPDWARNKVGCSMLSCSS
;
A
#
# COMPACT_ATOMS: atom_id res chain seq x y z
N MET A 1 16.54 21.70 -13.82
CA MET A 1 16.03 21.29 -12.48
C MET A 1 16.93 21.79 -11.37
N LYS A 2 16.38 22.14 -10.22
CA LYS A 2 17.15 22.49 -9.01
C LYS A 2 16.70 21.57 -7.87
N PHE A 3 17.65 21.02 -7.15
CA PHE A 3 17.40 20.17 -5.99
C PHE A 3 17.89 20.87 -4.73
N ASN A 4 17.03 21.02 -3.71
CA ASN A 4 17.44 21.41 -2.37
C ASN A 4 17.84 20.14 -1.61
N ILE A 5 19.08 19.68 -1.83
CA ILE A 5 19.61 18.40 -1.35
C ILE A 5 19.85 18.48 0.15
N GLN A 6 19.36 17.48 0.89
CA GLN A 6 19.51 17.34 2.34
C GLN A 6 20.49 16.23 2.72
N GLU A 7 20.31 15.02 2.19
CA GLU A 7 21.13 13.81 2.44
C GLU A 7 21.33 13.50 3.93
N THR A 8 20.24 13.60 4.72
CA THR A 8 20.34 13.36 6.17
C THR A 8 20.67 11.91 6.46
N PHE A 9 20.09 10.97 5.70
CA PHE A 9 20.25 9.53 5.92
C PHE A 9 21.71 9.08 5.75
N ASN A 10 22.33 9.42 4.63
CA ASN A 10 23.68 8.98 4.33
C ASN A 10 24.80 9.83 5.00
N LYS A 11 24.45 10.99 5.58
CA LYS A 11 25.40 11.80 6.36
C LYS A 11 25.39 11.48 7.85
N GLU A 12 24.24 11.09 8.41
CA GLU A 12 24.09 10.91 9.86
C GLU A 12 24.16 9.43 10.28
N LEU A 13 23.93 8.49 9.34
CA LEU A 13 23.90 7.06 9.65
C LEU A 13 25.18 6.35 9.15
N PRO A 14 25.59 5.25 9.82
CA PRO A 14 26.77 4.50 9.42
C PRO A 14 26.58 3.83 8.06
N ALA A 15 27.53 4.08 7.16
CA ALA A 15 27.65 3.45 5.84
C ALA A 15 28.50 2.19 5.88
N ASP A 16 28.19 1.25 5.01
CA ASP A 16 29.13 0.17 4.66
C ASP A 16 30.39 0.76 4.00
N PRO A 17 31.59 0.48 4.52
CA PRO A 17 32.82 1.08 4.01
C PRO A 17 33.23 0.56 2.62
N ILE A 18 32.62 -0.52 2.15
CA ILE A 18 32.94 -1.13 0.86
C ILE A 18 32.17 -0.41 -0.24
N MET A 19 32.88 0.32 -1.09
CA MET A 19 32.28 1.09 -2.18
C MET A 19 31.93 0.26 -3.42
N GLU A 20 32.52 -0.94 -3.54
CA GLU A 20 32.22 -1.85 -4.63
C GLU A 20 30.79 -2.39 -4.52
N ASN A 21 30.03 -2.31 -5.62
CA ASN A 21 28.68 -2.84 -5.70
C ASN A 21 28.69 -4.37 -5.92
N SER A 22 29.21 -5.12 -4.93
CA SER A 22 29.24 -6.58 -4.92
C SER A 22 28.28 -7.13 -3.86
N ARG A 23 27.63 -8.25 -4.16
CA ARG A 23 26.70 -8.94 -3.24
C ARG A 23 27.44 -9.45 -2.01
N ARG A 24 26.99 -9.07 -0.81
CA ARG A 24 27.64 -9.42 0.45
C ARG A 24 26.73 -9.31 1.66
N GLN A 25 27.13 -9.89 2.77
CA GLN A 25 26.59 -9.53 4.08
C GLN A 25 27.20 -8.20 4.51
N VAL A 26 26.35 -7.30 5.00
CA VAL A 26 26.74 -5.94 5.43
C VAL A 26 26.47 -5.81 6.91
N GLU A 27 27.50 -5.56 7.70
CA GLU A 27 27.43 -5.47 9.16
C GLU A 27 27.69 -4.04 9.62
N LYS A 28 27.09 -3.65 10.76
CA LYS A 28 27.30 -2.35 11.43
C LYS A 28 27.06 -1.13 10.53
N ALA A 29 26.17 -1.27 9.54
CA ALA A 29 25.86 -0.21 8.60
C ALA A 29 24.36 -0.21 8.27
N CYS A 30 23.77 0.99 8.14
CA CYS A 30 22.37 1.18 7.76
C CYS A 30 22.16 1.10 6.25
N PHE A 31 23.22 1.27 5.46
CA PHE A 31 23.15 1.26 3.99
C PHE A 31 24.52 0.97 3.37
N SER A 32 24.49 0.62 2.08
CA SER A 32 25.67 0.54 1.21
C SER A 32 25.49 1.48 0.02
N TYR A 33 26.56 2.08 -0.45
CA TYR A 33 26.53 2.86 -1.68
C TYR A 33 26.23 1.96 -2.88
N ALA A 34 25.35 2.43 -3.77
CA ALA A 34 24.95 1.68 -4.95
C ALA A 34 24.59 2.64 -6.09
N THR A 35 25.35 2.59 -7.18
CA THR A 35 25.08 3.41 -8.36
C THR A 35 24.05 2.71 -9.27
N PRO A 36 23.02 3.41 -9.75
CA PRO A 36 22.08 2.85 -10.72
C PRO A 36 22.79 2.33 -11.98
N LYS A 37 22.25 1.24 -12.53
CA LYS A 37 22.72 0.66 -13.79
C LYS A 37 22.32 1.57 -14.96
N GLN A 38 23.24 1.76 -15.91
CA GLN A 38 22.91 2.43 -17.18
C GLN A 38 21.89 1.62 -17.96
N THR A 39 20.84 2.28 -18.44
CA THR A 39 19.77 1.67 -19.25
C THR A 39 20.08 1.82 -20.74
N ALA A 40 19.62 0.86 -21.56
CA ALA A 40 20.01 0.79 -22.99
C ALA A 40 19.41 1.95 -23.82
N ASN A 41 18.09 2.21 -23.67
CA ASN A 41 17.38 3.25 -24.44
C ASN A 41 16.14 3.72 -23.65
N PRO A 42 16.31 4.59 -22.65
CA PRO A 42 15.22 4.97 -21.77
C PRO A 42 14.21 5.87 -22.49
N SER A 43 12.94 5.69 -22.12
CA SER A 43 11.85 6.57 -22.55
C SER A 43 10.81 6.74 -21.43
N MET A 44 10.30 7.98 -21.29
CA MET A 44 9.27 8.28 -20.29
C MET A 44 7.93 7.71 -20.75
N VAL A 45 7.25 6.98 -19.88
CA VAL A 45 5.88 6.48 -20.09
C VAL A 45 4.89 7.47 -19.50
N HIS A 46 5.05 7.83 -18.22
CA HIS A 46 4.15 8.75 -17.53
C HIS A 46 4.86 9.48 -16.40
N VAL A 47 4.43 10.70 -16.09
CA VAL A 47 4.87 11.49 -14.94
C VAL A 47 3.65 11.98 -14.19
N SER A 48 3.62 11.85 -12.85
CA SER A 48 2.60 12.43 -11.99
C SER A 48 2.79 13.96 -11.93
N PRO A 49 1.89 14.77 -12.52
CA PRO A 49 2.05 16.21 -12.49
C PRO A 49 1.94 16.77 -11.06
N GLU A 50 1.11 16.16 -10.22
CA GLU A 50 0.95 16.55 -8.82
C GLU A 50 2.21 16.30 -8.02
N MET A 51 2.80 15.10 -8.16
CA MET A 51 4.03 14.77 -7.45
C MET A 51 5.21 15.60 -7.96
N ALA A 52 5.28 15.87 -9.27
CA ALA A 52 6.28 16.77 -9.83
C ALA A 52 6.19 18.17 -9.23
N ASN A 53 4.98 18.72 -9.14
CA ASN A 53 4.74 20.04 -8.51
C ASN A 53 5.08 20.03 -7.01
N GLU A 54 4.74 18.95 -6.29
CA GLU A 54 5.07 18.78 -4.87
C GLU A 54 6.58 18.78 -4.62
N LEU A 55 7.38 18.32 -5.58
CA LEU A 55 8.85 18.33 -5.55
C LEU A 55 9.46 19.60 -6.15
N GLY A 56 8.65 20.54 -6.64
CA GLY A 56 9.09 21.80 -7.23
C GLY A 56 9.57 21.68 -8.68
N PHE A 57 9.20 20.62 -9.40
CA PHE A 57 9.53 20.47 -10.83
C PHE A 57 8.46 21.10 -11.72
N SER A 58 8.89 21.91 -12.68
CA SER A 58 8.01 22.45 -13.71
C SER A 58 7.67 21.40 -14.78
N LYS A 59 6.70 21.70 -15.62
CA LYS A 59 6.37 20.85 -16.77
C LYS A 59 7.56 20.72 -17.73
N GLU A 60 8.32 21.79 -17.93
CA GLU A 60 9.51 21.82 -18.77
C GLU A 60 10.62 20.93 -18.17
N ASP A 61 10.78 20.96 -16.83
CA ASP A 61 11.71 20.07 -16.14
C ASP A 61 11.36 18.61 -16.42
N THR A 62 10.08 18.22 -16.27
CA THR A 62 9.65 16.82 -16.45
C THR A 62 9.73 16.31 -17.90
N GLN A 63 9.82 17.21 -18.87
CA GLN A 63 10.00 16.89 -20.29
C GLN A 63 11.47 16.93 -20.74
N SER A 64 12.39 17.30 -19.84
CA SER A 64 13.81 17.43 -20.18
C SER A 64 14.51 16.09 -20.29
N GLU A 65 15.55 16.04 -21.13
CA GLU A 65 16.45 14.86 -21.20
C GLU A 65 17.17 14.61 -19.88
N GLU A 66 17.43 15.66 -19.11
CA GLU A 66 18.03 15.55 -17.79
C GLU A 66 17.13 14.82 -16.81
N PHE A 67 15.83 15.15 -16.78
CA PHE A 67 14.84 14.46 -15.96
C PHE A 67 14.78 12.97 -16.32
N LEU A 68 14.68 12.64 -17.60
CA LEU A 68 14.69 11.26 -18.06
C LEU A 68 15.94 10.52 -17.60
N LYS A 69 17.12 11.09 -17.77
CA LYS A 69 18.39 10.47 -17.35
C LYS A 69 18.48 10.24 -15.85
N ILE A 70 18.06 11.20 -15.03
CA ILE A 70 18.09 11.07 -13.57
C ILE A 70 17.10 9.99 -13.10
N PHE A 71 15.87 10.07 -13.55
CA PHE A 71 14.79 9.20 -13.06
C PHE A 71 14.73 7.82 -13.77
N THR A 72 15.71 7.53 -14.61
CA THR A 72 16.02 6.17 -15.12
C THR A 72 17.36 5.64 -14.61
N GLY A 73 18.10 6.43 -13.84
CA GLY A 73 19.40 6.05 -13.29
C GLY A 73 20.60 6.29 -14.20
N ASN A 74 20.40 6.87 -15.37
CA ASN A 74 21.49 7.15 -16.34
C ASN A 74 22.34 8.39 -15.98
N LYS A 75 21.90 9.17 -15.02
CA LYS A 75 22.65 10.32 -14.48
C LYS A 75 22.47 10.40 -12.97
N VAL A 76 23.56 10.42 -12.23
CA VAL A 76 23.56 10.73 -10.80
C VAL A 76 23.39 12.24 -10.63
N ILE A 77 22.60 12.65 -9.64
CA ILE A 77 22.43 14.06 -9.27
C ILE A 77 23.78 14.57 -8.73
N GLU A 78 24.23 15.71 -9.22
CA GLU A 78 25.51 16.29 -8.80
C GLU A 78 25.53 16.58 -7.29
N GLY A 79 26.60 16.19 -6.64
CA GLY A 79 26.79 16.36 -5.17
C GLY A 79 26.10 15.30 -4.32
N THR A 80 25.51 14.26 -4.90
CA THR A 80 24.87 13.15 -4.17
C THR A 80 25.61 11.84 -4.36
N THR A 81 25.37 10.91 -3.44
CA THR A 81 25.88 9.54 -3.52
C THR A 81 24.72 8.55 -3.30
N PRO A 82 24.21 7.93 -4.37
CA PRO A 82 23.10 6.98 -4.27
C PRO A 82 23.43 5.77 -3.39
N TYR A 83 22.41 5.25 -2.72
CA TYR A 83 22.57 4.18 -1.76
C TYR A 83 21.38 3.22 -1.73
N ALA A 84 21.61 2.02 -1.17
CA ALA A 84 20.61 1.01 -0.89
C ALA A 84 20.57 0.73 0.61
N MET A 85 19.38 0.63 1.21
CA MET A 85 19.21 0.41 2.65
C MET A 85 19.46 -1.05 3.03
N CYS A 86 20.11 -1.25 4.18
CA CYS A 86 20.27 -2.54 4.83
C CYS A 86 19.08 -2.83 5.75
N TYR A 87 18.41 -3.94 5.58
CA TYR A 87 17.38 -4.42 6.49
C TYR A 87 17.31 -5.96 6.47
N GLY A 88 16.68 -6.53 7.48
CA GLY A 88 16.27 -7.92 7.52
C GLY A 88 14.76 -8.03 7.49
N GLY A 89 14.22 -9.18 7.87
CA GLY A 89 12.78 -9.29 8.02
C GLY A 89 12.28 -10.70 8.24
N HIS A 90 11.04 -10.77 8.70
CA HIS A 90 10.29 -12.02 8.78
C HIS A 90 9.40 -12.13 7.55
N GLN A 91 9.65 -13.12 6.72
CA GLN A 91 8.86 -13.44 5.54
C GLN A 91 7.99 -14.67 5.81
N PHE A 92 6.68 -14.55 5.61
CA PHE A 92 5.70 -15.59 5.95
C PHE A 92 5.83 -16.12 7.39
N GLY A 93 6.23 -15.25 8.32
CA GLY A 93 6.42 -15.58 9.73
C GLY A 93 7.78 -16.13 10.11
N ASN A 94 8.70 -16.34 9.17
CA ASN A 94 10.04 -16.86 9.41
C ASN A 94 11.10 -15.78 9.20
N TRP A 95 12.12 -15.76 10.07
CA TRP A 95 13.26 -14.87 9.91
C TRP A 95 14.07 -15.22 8.65
N ALA A 96 14.15 -14.28 7.72
CA ALA A 96 14.83 -14.48 6.43
C ALA A 96 16.29 -13.97 6.40
N GLY A 97 16.78 -13.42 7.52
CA GLY A 97 18.11 -12.82 7.58
C GLY A 97 18.20 -11.48 6.86
N GLN A 98 19.39 -11.16 6.31
CA GLN A 98 19.58 -9.93 5.55
C GLN A 98 18.84 -9.98 4.22
N LEU A 99 18.03 -8.97 3.98
CA LEU A 99 17.29 -8.72 2.74
C LEU A 99 17.85 -7.46 2.05
N GLY A 100 17.47 -6.27 2.52
CA GLY A 100 17.91 -4.98 1.98
C GLY A 100 17.22 -4.57 0.67
N ASP A 101 17.53 -3.37 0.21
CA ASP A 101 17.04 -2.82 -1.06
C ASP A 101 17.69 -3.51 -2.26
N GLY A 102 17.28 -4.75 -2.57
CA GLY A 102 17.89 -5.60 -3.61
C GLY A 102 17.62 -5.15 -5.05
N ARG A 103 16.66 -4.23 -5.27
CA ARG A 103 16.32 -3.64 -6.58
C ARG A 103 15.85 -2.19 -6.47
N ALA A 104 16.10 -1.57 -5.35
CA ALA A 104 15.75 -0.17 -5.12
C ALA A 104 17.01 0.60 -4.74
N ILE A 105 17.17 1.80 -5.29
CA ILE A 105 18.32 2.66 -5.05
C ILE A 105 17.80 4.05 -4.71
N ASN A 106 18.14 4.55 -3.54
CA ASN A 106 17.85 5.92 -3.13
C ASN A 106 18.82 6.85 -3.85
N LEU A 107 18.31 7.83 -4.59
CA LEU A 107 19.12 8.80 -5.32
C LEU A 107 19.65 9.87 -4.37
N THR A 108 18.77 10.43 -3.56
CA THR A 108 19.03 11.47 -2.58
C THR A 108 17.78 11.78 -1.77
N GLU A 109 17.91 12.70 -0.83
CA GLU A 109 16.82 13.35 -0.10
C GLU A 109 16.80 14.84 -0.46
N ILE A 110 15.60 15.38 -0.65
CA ILE A 110 15.39 16.80 -0.93
C ILE A 110 14.36 17.40 0.01
N GLU A 111 14.41 18.71 0.19
CA GLU A 111 13.37 19.48 0.86
C GLU A 111 12.70 20.40 -0.17
N HIS A 112 11.37 20.44 -0.16
CA HIS A 112 10.59 21.42 -0.88
C HIS A 112 9.37 21.86 -0.07
N ASN A 113 9.19 23.17 0.06
CA ASN A 113 8.09 23.78 0.84
C ASN A 113 7.97 23.25 2.28
N GLY A 114 9.11 23.04 2.94
CA GLY A 114 9.18 22.53 4.32
C GLY A 114 8.86 21.04 4.46
N LYS A 115 8.76 20.31 3.35
CA LYS A 115 8.55 18.86 3.34
C LYS A 115 9.82 18.14 2.90
N HIS A 116 10.17 17.10 3.64
CA HIS A 116 11.30 16.22 3.33
C HIS A 116 10.85 15.06 2.44
N TRP A 117 11.63 14.76 1.39
CA TRP A 117 11.33 13.74 0.41
C TRP A 117 12.57 12.91 0.06
N ALA A 118 12.51 11.61 0.24
CA ALA A 118 13.46 10.65 -0.30
C ALA A 118 13.03 10.27 -1.73
N LEU A 119 14.00 10.35 -2.67
CA LEU A 119 13.82 9.98 -4.07
C LEU A 119 14.45 8.60 -4.29
N GLN A 120 13.65 7.61 -4.65
CA GLN A 120 14.11 6.24 -4.81
C GLN A 120 13.70 5.68 -6.18
N LEU A 121 14.64 5.03 -6.88
CA LEU A 121 14.36 4.27 -8.10
C LEU A 121 14.15 2.80 -7.76
N LYS A 122 13.06 2.19 -8.24
CA LYS A 122 12.85 0.75 -8.18
C LYS A 122 13.03 0.13 -9.56
N GLY A 123 13.93 -0.86 -9.64
CA GLY A 123 14.29 -1.52 -10.89
C GLY A 123 15.53 -0.95 -11.58
N ALA A 124 16.32 -0.14 -10.87
CA ALA A 124 17.47 0.57 -11.42
C ALA A 124 18.81 -0.21 -11.34
N GLY A 125 18.76 -1.51 -11.10
CA GLY A 125 19.94 -2.37 -11.12
C GLY A 125 20.26 -3.05 -9.79
N GLU A 126 21.32 -3.83 -9.82
CA GLU A 126 21.81 -4.59 -8.66
C GLU A 126 22.36 -3.69 -7.55
N THR A 127 22.26 -4.19 -6.33
CA THR A 127 22.82 -3.61 -5.12
C THR A 127 23.53 -4.68 -4.32
N PRO A 128 24.26 -4.37 -3.26
CA PRO A 128 24.84 -5.38 -2.38
C PRO A 128 23.81 -6.36 -1.79
N TYR A 129 22.54 -5.99 -1.81
CA TYR A 129 21.42 -6.74 -1.24
C TYR A 129 20.60 -7.54 -2.27
N SER A 130 21.00 -7.57 -3.54
CA SER A 130 20.21 -8.24 -4.62
C SER A 130 20.16 -9.77 -4.51
N ARG A 131 20.96 -10.37 -3.63
CA ARG A 131 21.00 -11.83 -3.44
C ARG A 131 21.28 -12.55 -4.77
N THR A 132 20.29 -13.28 -5.32
CA THR A 132 20.38 -13.96 -6.62
C THR A 132 19.65 -13.20 -7.75
N ALA A 133 18.98 -12.07 -7.42
CA ALA A 133 18.20 -11.30 -8.37
C ALA A 133 19.07 -10.32 -9.19
N ASP A 134 18.54 -9.87 -10.33
CA ASP A 134 19.21 -8.95 -11.26
C ASP A 134 19.01 -7.45 -10.93
N GLY A 135 18.26 -7.15 -9.87
CA GLY A 135 17.98 -5.78 -9.45
C GLY A 135 17.07 -4.98 -10.38
N LEU A 136 16.46 -5.61 -11.39
CA LEU A 136 15.63 -4.95 -12.38
C LEU A 136 14.13 -5.08 -12.06
N ALA A 137 13.32 -4.23 -12.68
CA ALA A 137 11.87 -4.33 -12.70
C ALA A 137 11.37 -4.39 -14.14
N VAL A 138 10.13 -4.88 -14.31
CA VAL A 138 9.47 -4.98 -15.62
C VAL A 138 8.30 -4.01 -15.69
N LEU A 139 7.89 -3.67 -16.92
CA LEU A 139 6.82 -2.70 -17.18
C LEU A 139 5.53 -3.09 -16.46
N ARG A 140 5.14 -4.34 -16.50
CA ARG A 140 3.94 -4.88 -15.86
C ARG A 140 3.88 -4.56 -14.35
N SER A 141 4.90 -4.93 -13.59
CA SER A 141 4.94 -4.66 -12.14
C SER A 141 5.09 -3.17 -11.85
N SER A 142 5.78 -2.45 -12.72
CA SER A 142 5.99 -1.00 -12.58
C SER A 142 4.71 -0.20 -12.82
N ILE A 143 3.87 -0.56 -13.79
CA ILE A 143 2.53 0.02 -13.98
C ILE A 143 1.66 -0.21 -12.74
N ARG A 144 1.66 -1.43 -12.20
CA ARG A 144 0.90 -1.76 -10.99
C ARG A 144 1.31 -0.89 -9.80
N GLU A 145 2.60 -0.77 -9.54
CA GLU A 145 3.09 0.05 -8.42
C GLU A 145 2.81 1.54 -8.65
N TYR A 146 3.06 2.04 -9.85
CA TYR A 146 2.85 3.44 -10.21
C TYR A 146 1.38 3.87 -10.04
N LEU A 147 0.44 3.15 -10.65
CA LEU A 147 -0.98 3.47 -10.56
C LEU A 147 -1.54 3.24 -9.16
N CYS A 148 -1.09 2.18 -8.47
CA CYS A 148 -1.62 1.84 -7.14
C CYS A 148 -1.21 2.85 -6.08
N SER A 149 0.05 3.27 -6.05
CA SER A 149 0.51 4.25 -5.05
C SER A 149 -0.23 5.58 -5.17
N GLU A 150 -0.48 6.06 -6.39
CA GLU A 150 -1.26 7.28 -6.62
C GLU A 150 -2.75 7.07 -6.32
N ALA A 151 -3.34 5.93 -6.71
CA ALA A 151 -4.71 5.58 -6.35
C ALA A 151 -4.92 5.56 -4.83
N MET A 152 -4.02 4.93 -4.09
CA MET A 152 -4.08 4.86 -2.62
C MET A 152 -3.99 6.25 -1.98
N TYR A 153 -3.12 7.12 -2.49
CA TYR A 153 -3.04 8.50 -2.02
C TYR A 153 -4.39 9.24 -2.16
N HIS A 154 -5.01 9.15 -3.33
CA HIS A 154 -6.29 9.82 -3.59
C HIS A 154 -7.48 9.16 -2.88
N LEU A 155 -7.35 7.88 -2.49
CA LEU A 155 -8.27 7.22 -1.57
C LEU A 155 -8.12 7.70 -0.11
N GLY A 156 -7.10 8.52 0.19
CA GLY A 156 -6.78 8.96 1.54
C GLY A 156 -6.15 7.87 2.40
N VAL A 157 -5.50 6.89 1.78
CA VAL A 157 -4.76 5.84 2.47
C VAL A 157 -3.31 6.27 2.62
N PRO A 158 -2.70 6.19 3.83
CA PRO A 158 -1.29 6.48 4.00
C PRO A 158 -0.42 5.61 3.09
N THR A 159 0.40 6.23 2.23
CA THR A 159 1.14 5.52 1.20
C THR A 159 2.38 6.30 0.73
N THR A 160 3.35 5.59 0.19
CA THR A 160 4.37 6.20 -0.67
C THR A 160 3.75 6.68 -1.98
N ARG A 161 4.38 7.66 -2.63
CA ARG A 161 3.95 8.23 -3.91
C ARG A 161 4.83 7.74 -5.05
N ALA A 162 4.39 7.97 -6.29
CA ALA A 162 5.19 7.73 -7.48
C ALA A 162 5.29 9.00 -8.33
N LEU A 163 6.52 9.36 -8.72
CA LEU A 163 6.78 10.52 -9.57
C LEU A 163 6.69 10.15 -11.04
N SER A 164 7.36 9.08 -11.45
CA SER A 164 7.46 8.71 -12.87
C SER A 164 7.53 7.21 -13.09
N LEU A 165 7.09 6.81 -14.26
CA LEU A 165 7.22 5.49 -14.85
C LEU A 165 7.97 5.62 -16.17
N ALA A 166 9.08 4.92 -16.33
CA ALA A 166 9.91 4.94 -17.54
C ALA A 166 10.30 3.54 -17.99
N LEU A 167 10.38 3.33 -19.30
CA LEU A 167 11.04 2.16 -19.89
C LEU A 167 12.57 2.32 -19.82
N THR A 168 13.28 1.19 -19.70
CA THR A 168 14.76 1.17 -19.75
C THR A 168 15.29 0.89 -21.16
N GLY A 169 14.47 0.33 -22.03
CA GLY A 169 14.89 -0.21 -23.33
C GLY A 169 15.53 -1.61 -23.23
N ASP A 170 15.70 -2.13 -22.03
CA ASP A 170 16.21 -3.49 -21.80
C ASP A 170 15.08 -4.52 -21.85
N GLN A 171 15.44 -5.78 -22.13
CA GLN A 171 14.57 -6.93 -21.98
C GLN A 171 14.98 -7.71 -20.73
N VAL A 172 14.02 -8.05 -19.89
CA VAL A 172 14.25 -8.69 -18.59
C VAL A 172 13.53 -10.04 -18.54
N LEU A 173 14.25 -11.11 -18.25
CA LEU A 173 13.67 -12.45 -18.17
C LEU A 173 12.91 -12.63 -16.85
N ARG A 174 11.62 -13.01 -16.91
CA ARG A 174 10.78 -13.26 -15.74
C ARG A 174 9.93 -14.52 -15.90
N ASP A 175 9.83 -15.27 -14.83
CA ASP A 175 8.83 -16.33 -14.65
C ASP A 175 7.77 -15.80 -13.67
N VAL A 176 6.63 -15.35 -14.21
CA VAL A 176 5.59 -14.63 -13.45
C VAL A 176 5.00 -15.45 -12.32
N LEU A 177 4.82 -16.76 -12.51
CA LEU A 177 4.19 -17.67 -11.55
C LEU A 177 5.15 -18.69 -10.94
N TYR A 178 6.46 -18.57 -11.21
CA TYR A 178 7.48 -19.53 -10.78
C TYR A 178 7.17 -20.98 -11.18
N ASN A 179 6.64 -21.15 -12.40
CA ASN A 179 6.20 -22.45 -12.93
C ASN A 179 7.01 -22.98 -14.13
N GLY A 180 8.17 -22.35 -14.38
CA GLY A 180 9.09 -22.73 -15.47
C GLY A 180 8.76 -22.07 -16.82
N ASN A 181 7.80 -21.17 -16.89
CA ASN A 181 7.40 -20.46 -18.12
C ASN A 181 8.01 -19.04 -18.18
N ALA A 182 9.33 -18.97 -18.16
CA ALA A 182 10.05 -17.70 -18.25
C ALA A 182 9.90 -17.05 -19.62
N ALA A 183 9.64 -15.72 -19.64
CA ALA A 183 9.55 -14.91 -20.84
C ALA A 183 10.31 -13.59 -20.66
N TYR A 184 10.73 -12.98 -21.80
CA TYR A 184 11.30 -11.65 -21.79
C TYR A 184 10.18 -10.60 -21.73
N GLU A 185 10.30 -9.70 -20.77
CA GLU A 185 9.40 -8.56 -20.59
C GLU A 185 10.19 -7.24 -20.72
N LYS A 186 9.49 -6.16 -21.08
CA LYS A 186 10.09 -4.82 -21.15
C LYS A 186 10.56 -4.38 -19.77
N GLY A 187 11.83 -3.98 -19.65
CA GLY A 187 12.40 -3.40 -18.45
C GLY A 187 11.83 -2.01 -18.18
N ALA A 188 11.60 -1.70 -16.91
CA ALA A 188 11.08 -0.41 -16.50
C ALA A 188 11.61 0.03 -15.13
N VAL A 189 11.54 1.33 -14.85
CA VAL A 189 11.88 1.94 -13.57
C VAL A 189 10.71 2.78 -13.09
N VAL A 190 10.36 2.63 -11.81
CA VAL A 190 9.44 3.53 -11.09
C VAL A 190 10.24 4.43 -10.16
N SER A 191 10.01 5.73 -10.25
CA SER A 191 10.53 6.70 -9.28
C SER A 191 9.55 6.82 -8.12
N ARG A 192 9.93 6.27 -6.96
CA ARG A 192 9.15 6.28 -5.72
C ARG A 192 9.54 7.48 -4.86
N ILE A 193 8.55 8.07 -4.21
CA ILE A 193 8.71 9.25 -3.36
C ILE A 193 8.04 9.01 -2.02
N ALA A 194 8.75 9.29 -0.94
CA ALA A 194 8.22 9.20 0.43
C ALA A 194 9.03 10.10 1.36
N PRO A 195 8.53 10.46 2.56
CA PRO A 195 9.38 11.07 3.58
C PRO A 195 10.57 10.18 3.94
N SER A 196 10.35 8.86 4.01
CA SER A 196 11.39 7.84 4.21
C SER A 196 10.92 6.47 3.71
N PHE A 197 11.87 5.60 3.35
CA PHE A 197 11.64 4.19 3.05
C PHE A 197 12.07 3.26 4.19
N LEU A 198 12.28 3.79 5.39
CA LEU A 198 12.54 3.00 6.59
C LEU A 198 11.35 2.08 6.91
N ARG A 199 11.68 0.85 7.28
CA ARG A 199 10.73 -0.22 7.56
C ARG A 199 11.11 -0.97 8.83
N PHE A 200 10.23 -1.78 9.38
CA PHE A 200 10.50 -2.55 10.60
C PHE A 200 11.80 -3.36 10.48
N GLY A 201 12.04 -3.90 9.29
CA GLY A 201 13.24 -4.69 9.01
C GLY A 201 14.57 -3.97 9.20
N ASN A 202 14.62 -2.64 9.08
CA ASN A 202 15.82 -1.85 9.34
C ASN A 202 16.28 -1.94 10.80
N TYR A 203 15.35 -2.09 11.73
CA TYR A 203 15.64 -2.26 13.16
C TYR A 203 15.89 -3.71 13.51
N GLN A 204 15.13 -4.63 12.92
CA GLN A 204 15.24 -6.06 13.18
C GLN A 204 16.59 -6.65 12.81
N ILE A 205 17.24 -6.17 11.75
CA ILE A 205 18.55 -6.67 11.33
C ILE A 205 19.61 -6.41 12.39
N PHE A 206 19.58 -5.25 13.06
CA PHE A 206 20.53 -4.92 14.12
C PHE A 206 20.23 -5.69 15.40
N ALA A 207 18.96 -5.88 15.76
CA ALA A 207 18.59 -6.73 16.88
C ALA A 207 19.06 -8.19 16.68
N ALA A 208 18.86 -8.75 15.50
CA ALA A 208 19.30 -10.11 15.17
C ALA A 208 20.83 -10.28 15.16
N ARG A 209 21.57 -9.18 15.07
CA ARG A 209 23.04 -9.14 15.11
C ARG A 209 23.59 -8.66 16.45
N GLU A 210 22.74 -8.42 17.43
CA GLU A 210 23.08 -7.85 18.73
C GLU A 210 23.82 -6.49 18.64
N ASP A 211 23.60 -5.75 17.53
CA ASP A 211 24.20 -4.43 17.28
C ASP A 211 23.29 -3.31 17.81
N THR A 212 23.15 -3.25 19.12
CA THR A 212 22.33 -2.24 19.81
C THR A 212 22.83 -0.81 19.56
N ALA A 213 24.12 -0.61 19.31
CA ALA A 213 24.68 0.71 19.08
C ALA A 213 24.19 1.31 17.75
N THR A 214 24.29 0.56 16.66
CA THR A 214 23.79 1.00 15.34
C THR A 214 22.27 1.14 15.37
N MET A 215 21.55 0.23 16.04
CA MET A 215 20.09 0.32 16.20
C MET A 215 19.69 1.60 16.93
N ARG A 216 20.36 1.96 18.03
CA ARG A 216 20.14 3.21 18.77
C ARG A 216 20.32 4.43 17.85
N THR A 217 21.42 4.49 17.12
CA THR A 217 21.69 5.57 16.16
C THR A 217 20.55 5.71 15.14
N LEU A 218 20.03 4.58 14.64
CA LEU A 218 18.93 4.58 13.68
C LEU A 218 17.60 5.04 14.30
N VAL A 219 17.30 4.61 15.55
CA VAL A 219 16.08 5.05 16.26
C VAL A 219 16.17 6.55 16.57
N ASP A 220 17.31 7.04 17.07
CA ASP A 220 17.55 8.46 17.35
C ASP A 220 17.39 9.32 16.08
N TYR A 221 17.96 8.86 14.96
CA TYR A 221 17.78 9.49 13.65
C TYR A 221 16.29 9.54 13.27
N THR A 222 15.57 8.44 13.44
CA THR A 222 14.15 8.35 13.06
C THR A 222 13.29 9.31 13.88
N ILE A 223 13.51 9.36 15.19
CA ILE A 223 12.82 10.30 16.08
C ILE A 223 13.15 11.74 15.68
N LYS A 224 14.42 12.06 15.54
CA LYS A 224 14.88 13.43 15.19
C LYS A 224 14.23 13.97 13.91
N HIS A 225 14.13 13.15 12.87
CA HIS A 225 13.69 13.60 11.55
C HIS A 225 12.20 13.40 11.27
N PHE A 226 11.54 12.44 11.94
CA PHE A 226 10.15 12.06 11.61
C PHE A 226 9.18 12.14 12.79
N SER A 227 9.69 12.31 14.02
CA SER A 227 8.87 12.45 15.24
C SER A 227 9.56 13.38 16.26
N PRO A 228 10.03 14.58 15.86
CA PRO A 228 10.81 15.46 16.74
C PRO A 228 10.03 15.93 17.97
N GLU A 229 8.71 15.86 17.94
CA GLU A 229 7.83 16.18 19.05
C GLU A 229 7.99 15.23 20.26
N LEU A 230 8.57 14.05 20.06
CA LEU A 230 8.84 13.09 21.14
C LEU A 230 10.02 13.51 22.03
N GLY A 231 10.86 14.43 21.53
CA GLY A 231 11.97 15.02 22.30
C GLY A 231 13.27 14.21 22.28
N GLU A 232 14.11 14.43 23.28
CA GLU A 232 15.45 13.85 23.34
C GLU A 232 15.44 12.34 23.62
N PRO A 233 16.43 11.58 23.11
CA PRO A 233 16.53 10.15 23.31
C PRO A 233 16.55 9.72 24.78
N SER A 234 15.60 8.87 25.15
CA SER A 234 15.49 8.25 26.47
C SER A 234 14.69 6.93 26.36
N LYS A 235 14.69 6.12 27.41
CA LYS A 235 13.83 4.90 27.45
C LYS A 235 12.36 5.26 27.22
N ASP A 236 11.86 6.30 27.86
CA ASP A 236 10.49 6.78 27.71
C ASP A 236 10.21 7.26 26.28
N THR A 237 11.15 7.99 25.67
CA THR A 237 11.03 8.46 24.29
C THR A 237 10.98 7.29 23.31
N TYR A 238 11.77 6.23 23.54
CA TYR A 238 11.72 5.03 22.70
C TYR A 238 10.40 4.25 22.84
N ALA A 239 9.84 4.20 24.05
CA ALA A 239 8.51 3.62 24.26
C ALA A 239 7.40 4.45 23.57
N GLN A 240 7.47 5.78 23.64
CA GLN A 240 6.56 6.68 22.93
C GLN A 240 6.72 6.56 21.42
N PHE A 241 7.93 6.43 20.91
CA PHE A 241 8.19 6.14 19.50
C PHE A 241 7.49 4.85 19.05
N PHE A 242 7.60 3.77 19.82
CA PHE A 242 6.89 2.54 19.51
C PHE A 242 5.36 2.71 19.51
N GLN A 243 4.82 3.48 20.46
CA GLN A 243 3.39 3.82 20.48
C GLN A 243 2.98 4.58 19.20
N ALA A 244 3.76 5.57 18.76
CA ALA A 244 3.48 6.33 17.55
C ALA A 244 3.50 5.43 16.29
N VAL A 245 4.46 4.51 16.19
CA VAL A 245 4.53 3.53 15.11
C VAL A 245 3.31 2.58 15.14
N ALA A 246 2.89 2.15 16.31
CA ALA A 246 1.72 1.29 16.45
C ALA A 246 0.43 2.03 16.02
N ASP A 247 0.27 3.28 16.42
CA ASP A 247 -0.92 4.09 16.08
C ASP A 247 -0.99 4.40 14.58
N THR A 248 0.14 4.75 13.92
CA THR A 248 0.17 4.97 12.46
C THR A 248 -0.04 3.69 11.67
N THR A 249 0.49 2.56 12.14
CA THR A 249 0.24 1.24 11.54
C THR A 249 -1.25 0.86 11.64
N LEU A 250 -1.86 1.11 12.78
CA LEU A 250 -3.29 0.87 13.01
C LEU A 250 -4.16 1.69 12.02
N GLU A 251 -3.87 2.99 11.87
CA GLU A 251 -4.58 3.85 10.93
C GLU A 251 -4.47 3.34 9.49
N MET A 252 -3.29 2.98 9.06
CA MET A 252 -3.06 2.39 7.74
C MET A 252 -3.93 1.14 7.52
N LEU A 253 -3.98 0.23 8.51
CA LEU A 253 -4.76 -1.01 8.43
C LEU A 253 -6.27 -0.74 8.39
N VAL A 254 -6.78 0.20 9.17
CA VAL A 254 -8.20 0.61 9.13
C VAL A 254 -8.55 1.14 7.74
N HIS A 255 -7.67 1.94 7.13
CA HIS A 255 -7.88 2.42 5.77
C HIS A 255 -7.84 1.31 4.72
N TRP A 256 -6.97 0.30 4.85
CA TRP A 256 -6.98 -0.86 3.96
C TRP A 256 -8.31 -1.61 4.04
N GLN A 257 -8.83 -1.83 5.26
CA GLN A 257 -10.15 -2.45 5.46
C GLN A 257 -11.26 -1.59 4.84
N ARG A 258 -11.19 -0.27 5.00
CA ARG A 258 -12.20 0.67 4.47
C ARG A 258 -12.37 0.58 2.96
N VAL A 259 -11.27 0.48 2.21
CA VAL A 259 -11.29 0.46 0.74
C VAL A 259 -11.23 -0.95 0.14
N GLY A 260 -11.13 -1.99 0.97
CA GLY A 260 -11.01 -3.38 0.50
C GLY A 260 -9.65 -3.73 -0.10
N PHE A 261 -8.59 -3.04 0.31
CA PHE A 261 -7.23 -3.30 -0.17
C PHE A 261 -6.60 -4.48 0.56
N VAL A 262 -5.98 -5.38 -0.20
CA VAL A 262 -5.20 -6.51 0.32
C VAL A 262 -3.76 -6.39 -0.16
N HIS A 263 -2.85 -6.17 0.76
CA HIS A 263 -1.43 -5.99 0.44
C HIS A 263 -0.79 -7.27 -0.13
N GLY A 264 -1.22 -8.42 0.36
CA GLY A 264 -0.80 -9.73 -0.13
C GLY A 264 0.58 -10.22 0.35
N VAL A 265 1.45 -9.33 0.86
CA VAL A 265 2.79 -9.68 1.40
C VAL A 265 3.13 -8.77 2.59
N MET A 266 2.50 -9.00 3.73
CA MET A 266 2.71 -8.21 4.95
C MET A 266 3.89 -8.76 5.78
N ASN A 267 5.04 -8.93 5.14
CA ASN A 267 6.29 -9.22 5.83
C ASN A 267 6.74 -8.01 6.64
N THR A 268 7.59 -8.18 7.65
CA THR A 268 8.12 -7.05 8.42
C THR A 268 9.03 -6.12 7.60
N ASP A 269 9.63 -6.64 6.54
CA ASP A 269 10.38 -5.86 5.55
C ASP A 269 9.47 -5.07 4.58
N ASN A 270 8.16 -5.24 4.64
CA ASN A 270 7.16 -4.50 3.86
C ASN A 270 6.25 -3.61 4.73
N LEU A 271 6.61 -3.36 5.98
CA LEU A 271 5.92 -2.44 6.88
C LEU A 271 6.76 -1.19 7.13
N SER A 272 6.25 -0.04 6.70
CA SER A 272 6.88 1.26 6.92
C SER A 272 6.88 1.63 8.40
N ILE A 273 7.98 2.19 8.88
CA ILE A 273 8.06 2.75 10.23
C ILE A 273 7.18 4.00 10.40
N LEU A 274 6.78 4.63 9.29
CA LEU A 274 5.92 5.81 9.27
C LEU A 274 4.44 5.45 9.01
N GLY A 275 4.07 4.18 9.04
CA GLY A 275 2.70 3.73 8.75
C GLY A 275 2.26 3.95 7.31
N LEU A 276 3.20 4.01 6.34
CA LEU A 276 2.89 4.16 4.93
C LEU A 276 2.74 2.79 4.26
N THR A 277 1.79 2.65 3.34
CA THR A 277 1.73 1.49 2.45
C THR A 277 2.91 1.56 1.49
N ILE A 278 3.75 0.51 1.48
CA ILE A 278 4.96 0.40 0.66
C ILE A 278 4.99 -0.93 -0.09
N ASP A 279 5.86 -1.03 -1.10
CA ASP A 279 6.20 -2.28 -1.81
C ASP A 279 4.98 -3.00 -2.42
N TYR A 280 4.33 -2.32 -3.35
CA TYR A 280 3.19 -2.83 -4.11
C TYR A 280 3.60 -4.01 -5.02
N GLY A 281 3.50 -5.22 -4.47
CA GLY A 281 3.75 -6.48 -5.16
C GLY A 281 2.44 -7.17 -5.60
N PRO A 282 2.15 -8.40 -5.11
CA PRO A 282 0.93 -9.13 -5.43
C PRO A 282 -0.29 -8.62 -4.62
N TYR A 283 -0.50 -7.31 -4.61
CA TYR A 283 -1.66 -6.69 -3.97
C TYR A 283 -2.93 -6.84 -4.82
N GLY A 284 -4.08 -6.57 -4.23
CA GLY A 284 -5.35 -6.44 -4.95
C GLY A 284 -6.43 -5.77 -4.11
N TRP A 285 -7.56 -5.48 -4.75
CA TRP A 285 -8.77 -5.04 -4.08
C TRP A 285 -9.77 -6.19 -4.03
N LEU A 286 -10.53 -6.29 -2.92
CA LEU A 286 -11.70 -7.15 -2.86
C LEU A 286 -12.65 -6.78 -4.00
N GLU A 287 -13.04 -7.77 -4.75
CA GLU A 287 -14.16 -7.71 -5.69
C GLU A 287 -15.37 -8.34 -4.99
N GLY A 288 -15.47 -9.68 -4.90
CA GLY A 288 -16.38 -10.31 -3.94
C GLY A 288 -15.92 -10.10 -2.50
N TYR A 289 -16.84 -9.71 -1.61
CA TYR A 289 -16.52 -9.54 -0.18
C TYR A 289 -16.23 -10.91 0.45
N ASP A 290 -14.96 -11.15 0.74
CA ASP A 290 -14.48 -12.43 1.28
C ASP A 290 -13.30 -12.20 2.23
N HIS A 291 -13.50 -12.49 3.51
CA HIS A 291 -12.45 -12.38 4.53
C HIS A 291 -11.29 -13.36 4.30
N GLY A 292 -11.54 -14.45 3.56
CA GLY A 292 -10.55 -15.47 3.24
C GLY A 292 -9.67 -15.15 2.02
N TRP A 293 -10.01 -14.11 1.25
CA TRP A 293 -9.35 -13.84 -0.01
C TRP A 293 -7.94 -13.28 0.14
N THR A 294 -7.01 -13.81 -0.68
CA THR A 294 -5.66 -13.27 -0.88
C THR A 294 -5.32 -13.26 -2.37
N PRO A 295 -4.76 -12.15 -2.91
CA PRO A 295 -4.34 -12.08 -4.31
C PRO A 295 -3.05 -12.85 -4.59
N ASN A 296 -2.26 -13.15 -3.56
CA ASN A 296 -0.92 -13.72 -3.67
C ASN A 296 -0.97 -15.25 -3.79
N THR A 297 -0.61 -15.79 -4.96
CA THR A 297 -0.57 -17.24 -5.20
C THR A 297 0.47 -17.97 -4.33
N THR A 298 1.55 -17.29 -3.93
CA THR A 298 2.57 -17.82 -3.02
C THR A 298 2.01 -18.03 -1.61
N ASP A 299 1.01 -17.24 -1.21
CA ASP A 299 0.32 -17.33 0.09
C ASP A 299 -0.92 -18.24 0.06
N ARG A 300 -1.27 -18.81 -1.09
CA ARG A 300 -2.55 -19.52 -1.30
C ARG A 300 -2.78 -20.68 -0.34
N GLN A 301 -1.73 -21.40 0.04
CA GLN A 301 -1.87 -22.60 0.88
C GLN A 301 -2.26 -22.24 2.33
N HIS A 302 -1.77 -21.14 2.87
CA HIS A 302 -1.98 -20.74 4.25
C HIS A 302 -2.86 -19.49 4.39
N SER A 303 -3.01 -18.73 3.31
CA SER A 303 -3.76 -17.46 3.27
C SER A 303 -3.43 -16.55 4.47
N ARG A 304 -2.12 -16.51 4.82
CA ARG A 304 -1.62 -15.76 5.96
C ARG A 304 -1.98 -14.28 5.84
N TYR A 305 -1.84 -13.72 4.63
CA TYR A 305 -2.06 -12.32 4.31
C TYR A 305 -3.41 -12.05 3.66
N ARG A 306 -4.43 -12.90 3.94
CA ARG A 306 -5.80 -12.68 3.48
C ARG A 306 -6.41 -11.42 4.10
N TYR A 307 -7.42 -10.86 3.45
CA TYR A 307 -8.08 -9.61 3.85
C TYR A 307 -8.44 -9.56 5.34
N GLY A 308 -9.19 -10.52 5.84
CA GLY A 308 -9.67 -10.55 7.22
C GLY A 308 -8.57 -10.78 8.26
N ASN A 309 -7.35 -11.15 7.86
CA ASN A 309 -6.24 -11.39 8.76
C ASN A 309 -5.22 -10.24 8.81
N GLN A 310 -5.34 -9.23 7.97
CA GLN A 310 -4.39 -8.11 7.90
C GLN A 310 -4.17 -7.41 9.25
N PRO A 311 -5.22 -7.14 10.08
CA PRO A 311 -5.02 -6.53 11.40
C PRO A 311 -4.18 -7.40 12.35
N ASN A 312 -4.42 -8.71 12.38
CA ASN A 312 -3.65 -9.65 13.20
C ASN A 312 -2.18 -9.73 12.76
N ILE A 313 -1.93 -9.70 11.44
CA ILE A 313 -0.57 -9.68 10.92
C ILE A 313 0.12 -8.34 11.24
N GLY A 314 -0.59 -7.23 11.18
CA GLY A 314 -0.07 -5.93 11.62
C GLY A 314 0.36 -5.96 13.09
N LEU A 315 -0.47 -6.48 13.97
CA LEU A 315 -0.13 -6.68 15.39
C LEU A 315 1.07 -7.62 15.57
N TRP A 316 1.10 -8.75 14.83
CA TRP A 316 2.23 -9.67 14.87
C TRP A 316 3.54 -8.99 14.43
N ASN A 317 3.49 -8.15 13.39
CA ASN A 317 4.66 -7.39 12.93
C ASN A 317 5.12 -6.37 13.98
N LEU A 318 4.19 -5.73 14.70
CA LEU A 318 4.51 -4.85 15.83
C LEU A 318 5.18 -5.61 16.97
N TYR A 319 4.76 -6.85 17.27
CA TYR A 319 5.47 -7.71 18.21
C TYR A 319 6.94 -7.92 17.80
N GLN A 320 7.19 -8.15 16.50
CA GLN A 320 8.56 -8.32 16.01
C GLN A 320 9.37 -7.02 16.12
N LEU A 321 8.76 -5.86 15.90
CA LEU A 321 9.42 -4.57 16.09
C LEU A 321 9.68 -4.29 17.59
N ALA A 322 8.73 -4.57 18.47
CA ALA A 322 8.88 -4.45 19.92
C ALA A 322 10.09 -5.26 20.42
N ASN A 323 10.17 -6.52 20.02
CA ASN A 323 11.31 -7.39 20.34
C ASN A 323 12.64 -6.80 19.83
N ALA A 324 12.63 -6.20 18.64
CA ALA A 324 13.84 -5.61 18.08
C ALA A 324 14.34 -4.40 18.88
N ILE A 325 13.45 -3.49 19.29
CA ILE A 325 13.84 -2.25 20.00
C ILE A 325 13.90 -2.42 21.53
N PHE A 326 13.46 -3.56 22.06
CA PHE A 326 13.48 -3.87 23.50
C PHE A 326 14.83 -3.55 24.19
N PRO A 327 16.01 -3.85 23.59
CA PRO A 327 17.30 -3.53 24.20
C PRO A 327 17.56 -2.04 24.44
N LEU A 328 16.77 -1.14 23.85
CA LEU A 328 16.87 0.32 24.07
C LEU A 328 16.02 0.77 25.26
N ILE A 329 14.96 0.01 25.58
CA ILE A 329 13.97 0.33 26.61
C ILE A 329 14.27 -0.45 27.90
N GLU A 330 14.63 -1.75 27.77
CA GLU A 330 14.97 -2.68 28.85
C GLU A 330 13.82 -2.94 29.85
N GLU A 331 12.60 -2.49 29.52
CA GLU A 331 11.38 -2.69 30.27
C GLU A 331 10.29 -3.21 29.33
N ALA A 332 9.66 -4.33 29.69
CA ALA A 332 8.65 -4.96 28.81
C ALA A 332 7.29 -4.27 28.90
N GLU A 333 6.91 -3.81 30.10
CA GLU A 333 5.57 -3.28 30.40
C GLU A 333 5.12 -2.15 29.44
N PRO A 334 5.95 -1.12 29.09
CA PRO A 334 5.52 -0.10 28.14
C PRO A 334 5.19 -0.64 26.74
N LEU A 335 5.95 -1.64 26.26
CA LEU A 335 5.73 -2.28 24.97
C LEU A 335 4.50 -3.19 24.98
N GLU A 336 4.33 -3.99 26.03
CA GLU A 336 3.19 -4.87 26.24
C GLU A 336 1.88 -4.08 26.30
N ASN A 337 1.85 -2.97 27.03
CA ASN A 337 0.67 -2.08 27.10
C ASN A 337 0.24 -1.55 25.72
N VAL A 338 1.20 -1.17 24.86
CA VAL A 338 0.92 -0.75 23.48
C VAL A 338 0.30 -1.89 22.67
N LEU A 339 0.88 -3.09 22.76
CA LEU A 339 0.43 -4.26 22.00
C LEU A 339 -0.93 -4.78 22.47
N GLU A 340 -1.17 -4.80 23.78
CA GLU A 340 -2.48 -5.16 24.35
C GLU A 340 -3.57 -4.16 23.95
N GLY A 341 -3.24 -2.85 24.01
CA GLY A 341 -4.15 -1.78 23.62
C GLY A 341 -4.47 -1.75 22.12
N PHE A 342 -3.59 -2.28 21.27
CA PHE A 342 -3.74 -2.23 19.81
C PHE A 342 -5.05 -2.88 19.34
N LYS A 343 -5.38 -4.07 19.85
CA LYS A 343 -6.58 -4.80 19.42
C LYS A 343 -7.85 -4.02 19.74
N THR A 344 -7.99 -3.52 20.97
CA THR A 344 -9.17 -2.74 21.39
C THR A 344 -9.30 -1.45 20.56
N LYS A 345 -8.19 -0.71 20.39
CA LYS A 345 -8.17 0.50 19.54
C LYS A 345 -8.56 0.19 18.09
N PHE A 346 -8.09 -0.95 17.54
CA PHE A 346 -8.44 -1.36 16.19
C PHE A 346 -9.93 -1.67 16.09
N GLU A 347 -10.50 -2.45 17.02
CA GLU A 347 -11.92 -2.81 17.05
C GLU A 347 -12.81 -1.55 17.12
N GLU A 348 -12.45 -0.58 17.96
CA GLU A 348 -13.17 0.70 18.08
C GLU A 348 -13.13 1.50 16.76
N LYS A 349 -11.93 1.69 16.18
CA LYS A 349 -11.78 2.44 14.92
C LYS A 349 -12.41 1.71 13.73
N TYR A 350 -12.34 0.39 13.70
CA TYR A 350 -12.99 -0.42 12.68
C TYR A 350 -14.52 -0.29 12.76
N LEU A 351 -15.09 -0.36 13.97
CA LEU A 351 -16.52 -0.12 14.19
C LEU A 351 -16.95 1.26 13.69
N ASP A 352 -16.23 2.32 14.07
CA ASP A 352 -16.54 3.69 13.65
C ASP A 352 -16.41 3.86 12.12
N MET A 353 -15.40 3.25 11.51
CA MET A 353 -15.20 3.24 10.06
C MET A 353 -16.36 2.52 9.36
N MET A 354 -16.74 1.33 9.82
CA MET A 354 -17.85 0.57 9.23
C MET A 354 -19.19 1.26 9.42
N LYS A 355 -19.44 1.90 10.56
CA LYS A 355 -20.61 2.75 10.77
C LYS A 355 -20.66 3.88 9.75
N SER A 356 -19.55 4.56 9.49
CA SER A 356 -19.46 5.61 8.49
C SER A 356 -19.82 5.10 7.09
N LYS A 357 -19.35 3.89 6.72
CA LYS A 357 -19.65 3.25 5.42
C LYS A 357 -21.13 2.99 5.21
N ILE A 358 -21.86 2.69 6.27
CA ILE A 358 -23.30 2.42 6.20
C ILE A 358 -24.17 3.60 6.70
N GLY A 359 -23.56 4.75 6.96
CA GLY A 359 -24.26 6.00 7.27
C GLY A 359 -24.87 6.07 8.66
N LEU A 360 -24.21 5.47 9.66
CA LEU A 360 -24.58 5.53 11.08
C LEU A 360 -23.64 6.46 11.84
N TYR A 361 -24.16 7.53 12.38
CA TYR A 361 -23.39 8.56 13.11
C TYR A 361 -23.82 8.70 14.56
N GLU A 362 -25.07 8.38 14.88
CA GLU A 362 -25.55 8.30 16.26
C GLU A 362 -25.04 7.00 16.91
N LYS A 363 -24.94 6.98 18.24
CA LYS A 363 -24.54 5.77 18.99
C LYS A 363 -25.76 4.90 19.30
N ASP A 364 -25.65 3.62 18.99
CA ASP A 364 -26.64 2.61 19.39
C ASP A 364 -25.91 1.33 19.80
N TYR A 365 -26.36 0.68 20.88
CA TYR A 365 -25.74 -0.53 21.40
C TYR A 365 -25.90 -1.75 20.46
N LEU A 366 -26.81 -1.67 19.50
CA LEU A 366 -27.04 -2.72 18.49
C LEU A 366 -26.14 -2.55 17.24
N ASP A 367 -25.38 -1.46 17.12
CA ASP A 367 -24.58 -1.18 15.92
C ASP A 367 -23.58 -2.30 15.61
N GLN A 368 -22.92 -2.85 16.65
CA GLN A 368 -21.97 -3.94 16.46
C GLN A 368 -22.63 -5.21 15.87
N GLN A 369 -23.83 -5.58 16.39
CA GLN A 369 -24.54 -6.75 15.88
C GLN A 369 -25.00 -6.52 14.44
N LEU A 370 -25.53 -5.34 14.12
CA LEU A 370 -25.95 -4.99 12.76
C LEU A 370 -24.79 -5.07 11.75
N LEU A 371 -23.59 -4.68 12.16
CA LEU A 371 -22.39 -4.78 11.30
C LEU A 371 -21.91 -6.22 11.16
N ASN A 372 -21.91 -7.01 12.22
CA ASN A 372 -21.57 -8.42 12.15
C ASN A 372 -22.52 -9.17 11.18
N ASP A 373 -23.83 -8.93 11.31
CA ASP A 373 -24.83 -9.52 10.41
C ASP A 373 -24.64 -9.06 8.96
N LEU A 374 -24.22 -7.80 8.74
CA LEU A 374 -23.89 -7.32 7.39
C LEU A 374 -22.70 -8.09 6.80
N GLU A 375 -21.61 -8.22 7.54
CA GLU A 375 -20.41 -8.90 7.08
C GLU A 375 -20.66 -10.39 6.79
N GLU A 376 -21.52 -11.04 7.60
CA GLU A 376 -21.99 -12.40 7.33
C GLU A 376 -22.80 -12.45 6.03
N ASN A 377 -23.76 -11.55 5.85
CA ASN A 377 -24.61 -11.52 4.67
C ASN A 377 -23.85 -11.24 3.37
N LEU A 378 -22.84 -10.36 3.41
CA LEU A 378 -21.97 -10.06 2.26
C LEU A 378 -21.18 -11.27 1.77
N GLN A 379 -21.00 -12.27 2.61
CA GLN A 379 -20.27 -13.52 2.29
C GLN A 379 -21.19 -14.71 1.96
N LEU A 380 -22.53 -14.55 2.04
CA LEU A 380 -23.48 -15.64 1.70
C LEU A 380 -23.47 -15.96 0.21
N THR A 381 -23.28 -14.93 -0.61
CA THR A 381 -23.09 -15.02 -2.06
C THR A 381 -21.97 -14.08 -2.47
N GLU A 382 -21.37 -14.27 -3.64
CA GLU A 382 -20.32 -13.35 -4.10
C GLU A 382 -20.90 -11.95 -4.32
N THR A 383 -20.59 -11.02 -3.40
CA THR A 383 -21.11 -9.65 -3.38
C THR A 383 -19.98 -8.65 -3.57
N ASP A 384 -20.03 -7.82 -4.61
CA ASP A 384 -19.01 -6.81 -4.90
C ASP A 384 -18.98 -5.73 -3.82
N MET A 385 -17.85 -5.60 -3.14
CA MET A 385 -17.70 -4.68 -2.01
C MET A 385 -17.91 -3.22 -2.43
N THR A 386 -17.27 -2.78 -3.50
CA THR A 386 -17.29 -1.39 -3.94
C THR A 386 -18.70 -0.96 -4.37
N LEU A 387 -19.36 -1.78 -5.20
CA LEU A 387 -20.71 -1.52 -5.66
C LEU A 387 -21.72 -1.53 -4.51
N PHE A 388 -21.62 -2.52 -3.61
CA PHE A 388 -22.56 -2.63 -2.49
C PHE A 388 -22.55 -1.41 -1.61
N PHE A 389 -21.39 -1.01 -1.07
CA PHE A 389 -21.31 0.11 -0.13
C PHE A 389 -21.61 1.45 -0.81
N ARG A 390 -21.27 1.62 -2.09
CA ARG A 390 -21.61 2.84 -2.83
C ARG A 390 -23.12 2.96 -3.04
N ASN A 391 -23.77 1.91 -3.51
CA ASN A 391 -25.20 1.88 -3.80
C ASN A 391 -26.05 1.92 -2.53
N LEU A 392 -25.58 1.36 -1.42
CA LEU A 392 -26.27 1.38 -0.12
C LEU A 392 -26.64 2.81 0.32
N ALA A 393 -25.87 3.82 -0.10
CA ALA A 393 -26.13 5.22 0.22
C ALA A 393 -27.46 5.75 -0.33
N ASP A 394 -28.07 5.08 -1.31
CA ASP A 394 -29.35 5.45 -1.91
C ASP A 394 -30.57 4.93 -1.14
N ILE A 395 -30.39 4.09 -0.14
CA ILE A 395 -31.46 3.63 0.75
C ILE A 395 -31.90 4.80 1.64
N LYS A 396 -33.21 5.08 1.63
CA LYS A 396 -33.81 6.15 2.43
C LYS A 396 -34.36 5.61 3.76
N LYS A 397 -34.27 6.43 4.82
CA LYS A 397 -34.68 6.02 6.16
C LYS A 397 -36.20 5.85 6.31
N ASP A 398 -37.02 6.65 5.58
CA ASP A 398 -38.47 6.68 5.72
C ASP A 398 -39.23 6.16 4.48
N ALA A 399 -38.52 5.62 3.47
CA ALA A 399 -39.13 5.16 2.22
C ALA A 399 -38.51 3.87 1.72
N GLY A 400 -39.29 3.07 0.99
CA GLY A 400 -38.85 1.80 0.44
C GLY A 400 -39.25 0.59 1.30
N ASN A 401 -38.96 -0.57 0.75
CA ASN A 401 -39.13 -1.88 1.39
C ASN A 401 -37.97 -2.78 0.96
N VAL A 402 -37.91 -4.00 1.47
CA VAL A 402 -36.84 -4.97 1.19
C VAL A 402 -36.61 -5.16 -0.32
N ASP A 403 -37.67 -5.31 -1.11
CA ASP A 403 -37.56 -5.51 -2.56
C ASP A 403 -36.90 -4.30 -3.26
N SER A 404 -37.26 -3.07 -2.81
CA SER A 404 -36.66 -1.86 -3.35
C SER A 404 -35.20 -1.71 -2.92
N PHE A 405 -34.83 -2.14 -1.71
CA PHE A 405 -33.45 -2.12 -1.22
C PHE A 405 -32.57 -3.13 -1.96
N LEU A 406 -33.10 -4.33 -2.17
CA LEU A 406 -32.41 -5.35 -2.98
C LEU A 406 -32.18 -4.87 -4.41
N LYS A 407 -33.09 -4.09 -5.01
CA LYS A 407 -32.86 -3.47 -6.33
C LYS A 407 -31.74 -2.44 -6.30
N ILE A 408 -31.67 -1.62 -5.25
CA ILE A 408 -30.62 -0.60 -5.09
C ILE A 408 -29.24 -1.23 -5.06
N VAL A 409 -29.05 -2.30 -4.29
CA VAL A 409 -27.76 -2.98 -4.16
C VAL A 409 -27.58 -4.16 -5.14
N GLY A 410 -28.58 -4.47 -5.94
CA GLY A 410 -28.66 -5.69 -6.73
C GLY A 410 -27.53 -5.89 -7.74
N GLU A 411 -27.01 -4.79 -8.28
CA GLU A 411 -25.86 -4.85 -9.19
C GLU A 411 -24.56 -5.31 -8.51
N ALA A 412 -24.51 -5.30 -7.18
CA ALA A 412 -23.35 -5.80 -6.45
C ALA A 412 -23.29 -7.33 -6.42
N PHE A 413 -24.41 -8.05 -6.58
CA PHE A 413 -24.42 -9.51 -6.57
C PHE A 413 -23.89 -10.06 -7.90
N TYR A 414 -22.87 -10.93 -7.84
CA TYR A 414 -22.34 -11.61 -9.03
C TYR A 414 -23.32 -12.66 -9.57
N ALA A 415 -24.03 -13.34 -8.68
CA ALA A 415 -25.05 -14.33 -9.00
C ALA A 415 -26.41 -13.95 -8.34
N PRO A 416 -27.18 -12.98 -8.90
CA PRO A 416 -28.43 -12.52 -8.31
C PRO A 416 -29.45 -13.63 -8.06
N ASP A 417 -29.44 -14.67 -8.88
CA ASP A 417 -30.35 -15.84 -8.76
C ASP A 417 -30.07 -16.70 -7.51
N GLU A 418 -28.94 -16.51 -6.86
CA GLU A 418 -28.59 -17.17 -5.59
C GLU A 418 -29.20 -16.44 -4.38
N VAL A 419 -29.65 -15.18 -4.55
CA VAL A 419 -30.31 -14.39 -3.49
C VAL A 419 -31.77 -14.84 -3.38
N LYS A 420 -32.00 -16.02 -2.83
CA LYS A 420 -33.32 -16.66 -2.64
C LYS A 420 -33.34 -17.50 -1.37
N GLY A 421 -34.55 -17.92 -0.94
CA GLY A 421 -34.72 -18.77 0.24
C GLY A 421 -34.05 -18.16 1.48
N GLU A 422 -33.28 -18.92 2.21
CA GLU A 422 -32.62 -18.48 3.44
C GLU A 422 -31.71 -17.25 3.24
N VAL A 423 -31.03 -17.15 2.10
CA VAL A 423 -30.18 -15.97 1.78
C VAL A 423 -31.05 -14.71 1.68
N LEU A 424 -32.18 -14.79 0.99
CA LEU A 424 -33.15 -13.69 0.88
C LEU A 424 -33.73 -13.33 2.25
N ASP A 425 -34.07 -14.33 3.07
CA ASP A 425 -34.62 -14.10 4.41
C ASP A 425 -33.62 -13.36 5.30
N LYS A 426 -32.34 -13.72 5.27
CA LYS A 426 -31.28 -13.02 6.01
C LYS A 426 -31.11 -11.57 5.53
N TRP A 427 -31.10 -11.33 4.22
CA TRP A 427 -31.06 -9.97 3.69
C TRP A 427 -32.31 -9.16 4.07
N ALA A 428 -33.49 -9.76 4.02
CA ALA A 428 -34.74 -9.11 4.42
C ALA A 428 -34.72 -8.68 5.89
N LEU A 429 -34.24 -9.56 6.76
CA LEU A 429 -34.08 -9.26 8.19
C LEU A 429 -33.07 -8.11 8.39
N TRP A 430 -31.92 -8.18 7.74
CA TRP A 430 -30.89 -7.15 7.85
C TRP A 430 -31.39 -5.79 7.36
N PHE A 431 -32.01 -5.70 6.18
CA PHE A 431 -32.53 -4.44 5.64
C PHE A 431 -33.63 -3.85 6.52
N THR A 432 -34.49 -4.68 7.10
CA THR A 432 -35.52 -4.24 8.03
C THR A 432 -34.87 -3.63 9.30
N THR A 433 -33.88 -4.30 9.85
CA THR A 433 -33.13 -3.83 11.03
C THR A 433 -32.35 -2.56 10.71
N TYR A 434 -31.67 -2.52 9.57
CA TYR A 434 -30.91 -1.36 9.11
C TYR A 434 -31.81 -0.13 8.91
N GLN A 435 -32.97 -0.26 8.24
CA GLN A 435 -33.89 0.85 8.05
C GLN A 435 -34.44 1.36 9.40
N ASN A 436 -34.78 0.47 10.32
CA ASN A 436 -35.22 0.87 11.65
C ASN A 436 -34.11 1.60 12.43
N ARG A 437 -32.87 1.18 12.24
CA ARG A 437 -31.70 1.87 12.81
C ARG A 437 -31.48 3.24 12.17
N LEU A 438 -31.64 3.37 10.83
CA LEU A 438 -31.53 4.65 10.11
C LEU A 438 -32.52 5.70 10.60
N LYS A 439 -33.73 5.31 11.02
CA LYS A 439 -34.75 6.24 11.55
C LYS A 439 -34.30 6.97 12.84
N LYS A 440 -33.26 6.45 13.52
CA LYS A 440 -32.67 7.10 14.70
C LYS A 440 -31.61 8.15 14.32
N GLU A 441 -31.19 8.20 13.05
CA GLU A 441 -30.21 9.17 12.57
C GLU A 441 -30.83 10.56 12.42
N THR A 442 -30.11 11.57 12.88
CA THR A 442 -30.57 12.99 12.82
C THR A 442 -30.33 13.60 11.46
N LEU A 443 -29.32 13.13 10.72
CA LEU A 443 -29.01 13.62 9.36
C LEU A 443 -30.15 13.34 8.37
N SER A 444 -30.34 14.23 7.43
CA SER A 444 -31.17 13.97 6.24
C SER A 444 -30.55 12.87 5.37
N ASP A 445 -31.39 12.24 4.51
CA ASP A 445 -30.87 11.23 3.56
C ASP A 445 -29.82 11.81 2.61
N ALA A 446 -29.92 13.08 2.23
CA ALA A 446 -28.97 13.75 1.36
C ALA A 446 -27.60 13.96 2.06
N GLU A 447 -27.62 14.45 3.30
CA GLU A 447 -26.39 14.63 4.10
C GLU A 447 -25.73 13.29 4.41
N ARG A 448 -26.52 12.28 4.77
CA ARG A 448 -26.05 10.92 5.03
C ARG A 448 -25.39 10.33 3.77
N LYS A 449 -26.04 10.40 2.60
CA LYS A 449 -25.49 9.95 1.32
C LYS A 449 -24.17 10.66 0.99
N ALA A 450 -24.10 11.97 1.18
CA ALA A 450 -22.88 12.73 0.92
C ALA A 450 -21.71 12.24 1.81
N LYS A 451 -21.98 12.02 3.11
CA LYS A 451 -20.96 11.48 4.04
C LYS A 451 -20.57 10.04 3.71
N MET A 452 -21.53 9.18 3.38
CA MET A 452 -21.24 7.80 2.95
C MET A 452 -20.39 7.78 1.69
N ASN A 453 -20.71 8.61 0.71
CA ASN A 453 -19.96 8.69 -0.54
C ASN A 453 -18.54 9.26 -0.36
N ALA A 454 -18.28 10.03 0.69
CA ALA A 454 -16.94 10.51 1.03
C ALA A 454 -16.02 9.42 1.62
N VAL A 455 -16.57 8.30 2.10
CA VAL A 455 -15.79 7.18 2.67
C VAL A 455 -15.88 5.90 1.85
N ASN A 456 -16.90 5.78 0.99
CA ASN A 456 -17.09 4.67 0.05
C ASN A 456 -16.68 5.11 -1.36
N PRO A 457 -15.49 4.73 -1.84
CA PRO A 457 -15.07 5.12 -3.17
C PRO A 457 -15.99 4.52 -4.24
N LYS A 458 -16.20 5.26 -5.32
CA LYS A 458 -16.85 4.74 -6.53
C LYS A 458 -15.85 3.95 -7.38
N TYR A 459 -14.59 4.38 -7.37
CA TYR A 459 -13.54 3.79 -8.19
C TYR A 459 -12.36 3.34 -7.32
N VAL A 460 -11.93 2.10 -7.53
CA VAL A 460 -10.68 1.54 -7.00
C VAL A 460 -9.91 0.90 -8.16
N LEU A 461 -8.58 0.78 -8.04
CA LEU A 461 -7.77 0.16 -9.10
C LEU A 461 -7.93 -1.37 -9.06
N ARG A 462 -9.03 -1.89 -9.60
CA ARG A 462 -9.25 -3.33 -9.70
C ARG A 462 -8.14 -3.99 -10.52
N ASN A 463 -7.78 -5.21 -10.17
CA ASN A 463 -6.67 -5.89 -10.84
C ASN A 463 -6.86 -6.01 -12.35
N TYR A 464 -8.10 -6.23 -12.84
CA TYR A 464 -8.35 -6.31 -14.27
C TYR A 464 -8.14 -4.98 -15.00
N MET A 465 -8.38 -3.83 -14.36
CA MET A 465 -8.13 -2.51 -14.92
C MET A 465 -6.63 -2.30 -15.15
N ALA A 466 -5.81 -2.61 -14.13
CA ALA A 466 -4.37 -2.58 -14.26
C ALA A 466 -3.87 -3.53 -15.35
N GLN A 467 -4.45 -4.74 -15.46
CA GLN A 467 -4.07 -5.71 -16.49
C GLN A 467 -4.41 -5.24 -17.91
N LEU A 468 -5.56 -4.57 -18.10
CA LEU A 468 -5.88 -3.96 -19.40
C LEU A 468 -4.85 -2.89 -19.79
N ALA A 469 -4.46 -2.04 -18.85
CA ALA A 469 -3.43 -1.04 -19.09
C ALA A 469 -2.06 -1.67 -19.42
N ILE A 470 -1.71 -2.79 -18.79
CA ILE A 470 -0.51 -3.57 -19.07
C ILE A 470 -0.57 -4.17 -20.47
N ASP A 471 -1.69 -4.80 -20.84
CA ASP A 471 -1.88 -5.45 -22.13
C ASP A 471 -1.76 -4.43 -23.31
N GLU A 472 -2.21 -3.19 -23.13
CA GLU A 472 -2.04 -2.12 -24.13
C GLU A 472 -0.60 -1.53 -24.11
N ALA A 473 -0.02 -1.34 -22.94
CA ALA A 473 1.35 -0.85 -22.79
C ALA A 473 2.39 -1.81 -23.41
N ASP A 474 2.13 -3.11 -23.37
CA ASP A 474 2.97 -4.10 -24.04
C ASP A 474 2.96 -3.95 -25.58
N LYS A 475 1.88 -3.39 -26.16
CA LYS A 475 1.79 -3.04 -27.57
C LYS A 475 2.37 -1.65 -27.89
N GLY A 476 2.75 -0.89 -26.86
CA GLY A 476 3.27 0.49 -26.98
C GLY A 476 2.21 1.58 -26.88
N ASP A 477 0.98 1.23 -26.47
CA ASP A 477 -0.09 2.20 -26.21
C ASP A 477 -0.23 2.43 -24.69
N TYR A 478 0.02 3.65 -24.26
CA TYR A 478 -0.01 4.06 -22.84
C TYR A 478 -1.26 4.88 -22.48
N ALA A 479 -2.18 5.10 -23.43
CA ALA A 479 -3.36 5.94 -23.21
C ALA A 479 -4.24 5.47 -22.05
N LEU A 480 -4.31 4.15 -21.84
CA LEU A 480 -5.10 3.59 -20.73
C LEU A 480 -4.44 3.82 -19.37
N ILE A 481 -3.11 3.97 -19.31
CA ILE A 481 -2.42 4.41 -18.08
C ILE A 481 -2.86 5.83 -17.72
N ASP A 482 -2.89 6.74 -18.70
CA ASP A 482 -3.34 8.12 -18.51
C ASP A 482 -4.80 8.18 -18.09
N GLU A 483 -5.69 7.41 -18.75
CA GLU A 483 -7.12 7.34 -18.42
C GLU A 483 -7.34 6.88 -16.97
N LEU A 484 -6.70 5.77 -16.57
CA LEU A 484 -6.82 5.25 -15.21
C LEU A 484 -6.20 6.17 -14.18
N PHE A 485 -5.07 6.80 -14.49
CA PHE A 485 -4.45 7.78 -13.61
C PHE A 485 -5.41 8.95 -13.31
N VAL A 486 -6.04 9.50 -14.35
CA VAL A 486 -7.01 10.61 -14.21
C VAL A 486 -8.26 10.17 -13.43
N LEU A 487 -8.82 9.00 -13.75
CA LEU A 487 -9.97 8.41 -13.06
C LEU A 487 -9.73 8.30 -11.55
N LEU A 488 -8.58 7.75 -11.17
CA LEU A 488 -8.26 7.39 -9.79
C LEU A 488 -7.83 8.60 -8.93
N LYS A 489 -7.64 9.77 -9.53
CA LYS A 489 -7.43 11.03 -8.79
C LYS A 489 -8.66 11.53 -8.06
N LYS A 490 -9.85 11.11 -8.47
CA LYS A 490 -11.12 11.51 -7.87
C LYS A 490 -12.00 10.29 -7.58
N PRO A 491 -11.54 9.36 -6.73
CA PRO A 491 -12.15 8.05 -6.57
C PRO A 491 -13.56 8.11 -5.95
N TYR A 492 -13.92 9.23 -5.33
CA TYR A 492 -15.22 9.44 -4.66
C TYR A 492 -16.23 10.21 -5.51
N ASP A 493 -15.80 10.84 -6.61
CA ASP A 493 -16.64 11.60 -7.51
C ASP A 493 -17.49 10.69 -8.42
N GLU A 494 -18.61 11.20 -8.91
CA GLU A 494 -19.52 10.42 -9.77
C GLU A 494 -18.93 10.13 -11.16
N GLN A 495 -18.22 11.05 -11.80
CA GLN A 495 -17.57 10.92 -13.10
C GLN A 495 -18.42 10.16 -14.15
N PRO A 496 -19.54 10.74 -14.64
CA PRO A 496 -20.47 10.02 -15.53
C PRO A 496 -19.84 9.49 -16.83
N GLU A 497 -18.78 10.17 -17.32
CA GLU A 497 -18.01 9.77 -18.49
C GLU A 497 -17.20 8.47 -18.26
N ASN A 498 -16.99 8.10 -17.01
CA ASN A 498 -16.18 6.96 -16.58
C ASN A 498 -17.02 5.81 -16.01
N GLU A 499 -18.34 5.82 -16.19
CA GLU A 499 -19.28 4.84 -15.61
C GLU A 499 -18.92 3.39 -15.96
N LYS A 500 -18.27 3.15 -17.12
CA LYS A 500 -17.78 1.83 -17.53
C LYS A 500 -16.86 1.16 -16.50
N TRP A 501 -16.19 1.97 -15.64
CA TRP A 501 -15.28 1.48 -14.61
C TRP A 501 -15.96 1.22 -13.25
N PHE A 502 -17.20 1.68 -13.08
CA PHE A 502 -18.04 1.35 -11.93
C PHE A 502 -18.84 0.08 -12.23
N ALA A 503 -18.15 -1.04 -12.34
CA ALA A 503 -18.72 -2.32 -12.75
C ALA A 503 -18.07 -3.49 -12.00
N LYS A 504 -18.78 -4.61 -11.96
CA LYS A 504 -18.24 -5.89 -11.46
C LYS A 504 -17.04 -6.34 -12.29
N ARG A 505 -16.17 -7.15 -11.69
CA ARG A 505 -15.11 -7.86 -12.41
C ARG A 505 -15.72 -8.66 -13.57
N PRO A 506 -15.21 -8.49 -14.80
CA PRO A 506 -15.65 -9.30 -15.93
C PRO A 506 -15.22 -10.77 -15.79
N ASP A 507 -16.00 -11.69 -16.33
CA ASP A 507 -15.75 -13.14 -16.19
C ASP A 507 -14.39 -13.58 -16.72
N TRP A 508 -13.90 -12.98 -17.81
CA TRP A 508 -12.57 -13.29 -18.36
C TRP A 508 -11.43 -13.03 -17.35
N ALA A 509 -11.63 -12.11 -16.41
CA ALA A 509 -10.61 -11.74 -15.42
C ALA A 509 -10.52 -12.73 -14.24
N ARG A 510 -11.52 -13.60 -14.07
CA ARG A 510 -11.57 -14.55 -12.94
C ARG A 510 -10.38 -15.50 -12.89
N ASN A 511 -9.89 -15.94 -14.06
CA ASN A 511 -8.82 -16.92 -14.17
C ASN A 511 -7.59 -16.40 -14.94
N LYS A 512 -7.55 -15.09 -15.27
CA LYS A 512 -6.42 -14.51 -15.97
C LYS A 512 -5.28 -14.22 -15.00
N VAL A 513 -4.06 -14.63 -15.37
CA VAL A 513 -2.82 -14.22 -14.67
C VAL A 513 -2.70 -12.70 -14.69
N GLY A 514 -2.32 -12.13 -13.57
CA GLY A 514 -2.30 -10.67 -13.39
C GLY A 514 -3.61 -10.07 -12.86
N CYS A 515 -4.75 -10.81 -12.92
CA CYS A 515 -6.02 -10.37 -12.36
C CYS A 515 -6.31 -11.06 -11.01
N SER A 516 -6.49 -12.38 -11.02
CA SER A 516 -6.81 -13.16 -9.81
C SER A 516 -5.63 -14.00 -9.30
N MET A 517 -4.56 -14.10 -10.08
CA MET A 517 -3.35 -14.84 -9.77
C MET A 517 -2.14 -13.91 -9.92
N LEU A 518 -1.55 -13.56 -8.78
CA LEU A 518 -0.38 -12.69 -8.67
C LEU A 518 0.69 -13.38 -7.83
N SER A 519 1.94 -13.10 -8.08
CA SER A 519 3.07 -13.60 -7.29
C SER A 519 4.00 -12.46 -6.88
N CYS A 520 5.01 -12.75 -6.07
CA CYS A 520 6.05 -11.78 -5.74
C CYS A 520 6.89 -11.34 -6.96
N SER A 521 6.76 -12.04 -8.10
CA SER A 521 7.32 -11.66 -9.40
C SER A 521 6.41 -10.73 -10.22
N SER A 522 5.19 -10.50 -9.72
CA SER A 522 4.17 -9.70 -10.42
C SER A 522 4.43 -8.21 -10.30
#